data_ccf2b446dbd64805a0ab2315df340e71
#
_entry.id   ccf2b446dbd64805a0ab2315df340e71
#
_cell.length_a   1.000
_cell.length_b   1.000
_cell.length_c   1.000
_cell.angle_alpha   90.00
_cell.angle_beta   90.00
_cell.angle_gamma   90.00
#
_symmetry.space_group_name_H-M   'P 1'
#
loop_
_entity.id
_entity.type
_entity.pdbx_description
1 polymer ?
#
loop_
_entity_poly.entity_id
_entity_poly.type
_entity_poly.pdbx_seq_one_letter_code
_entity_poly.pdbx_strand_id
1 'polypeptide(L)'
;MAIRTALRLKASTLAIAASVGLAAGSMSVSAQEQRFVTIGTGGVTGVYYPAGGAICRLVNMDRKEHGIRCSVESTGGSVYNLNAIRQGELDLAVAQSDWQYHAYNGTSQFEDDGKNEKLRAVFSLHPEPFTVVASKGSGIKTFED
;
A
#
# COMPACT_ATOMS: atom_id res chain seq x y z
N MET A 1 -9.69 -25.66 91.05
CA MET A 1 -8.87 -26.82 91.46
C MET A 1 -8.22 -27.40 90.23
N ALA A 2 -6.92 -27.37 90.29
CA ALA A 2 -5.97 -28.24 89.54
C ALA A 2 -5.94 -28.13 88.05
N ILE A 3 -4.94 -27.61 87.49
CA ILE A 3 -3.51 -28.04 87.28
C ILE A 3 -3.27 -28.50 85.85
N ARG A 4 -2.44 -27.72 85.17
CA ARG A 4 -1.25 -28.12 84.39
C ARG A 4 -1.49 -28.95 83.09
N THR A 5 -0.83 -28.78 82.04
CA THR A 5 0.62 -28.62 81.84
C THR A 5 0.88 -28.22 80.41
N ALA A 6 1.82 -27.35 80.24
CA ALA A 6 2.45 -27.01 78.95
C ALA A 6 3.11 -28.21 78.32
N LEU A 7 3.03 -28.29 76.97
CA LEU A 7 4.04 -28.99 76.20
C LEU A 7 4.37 -28.19 74.94
N ARG A 8 5.51 -27.59 75.02
CA ARG A 8 6.15 -26.95 73.87
C ARG A 8 6.71 -28.04 72.97
N LEU A 9 6.25 -28.13 71.79
CA LEU A 9 6.97 -28.88 70.74
C LEU A 9 7.41 -27.93 69.68
N LYS A 10 8.71 -27.68 69.65
CA LYS A 10 9.39 -27.00 68.59
C LYS A 10 9.49 -27.97 67.41
N ALA A 11 8.82 -27.69 66.32
CA ALA A 11 9.07 -28.33 65.06
C ALA A 11 9.49 -27.26 64.08
N SER A 12 10.79 -27.15 63.96
CA SER A 12 11.41 -26.37 62.87
C SER A 12 11.31 -27.19 61.58
N THR A 13 10.31 -26.90 60.77
CA THR A 13 10.24 -27.43 59.42
C THR A 13 10.82 -26.39 58.48
N LEU A 14 11.98 -26.72 58.03
CA LEU A 14 12.75 -26.05 56.98
C LEU A 14 11.98 -26.20 55.65
N ALA A 15 11.20 -25.18 55.25
CA ALA A 15 10.58 -25.14 53.96
C ALA A 15 11.60 -24.52 52.96
N ILE A 16 12.32 -25.38 52.26
CA ILE A 16 13.10 -25.00 51.08
C ILE A 16 12.08 -24.75 49.97
N ALA A 17 11.69 -23.52 49.79
CA ALA A 17 10.96 -23.08 48.59
C ALA A 17 11.96 -23.05 47.43
N ALA A 18 11.96 -24.10 46.63
CA ALA A 18 12.59 -24.10 45.33
C ALA A 18 11.80 -23.20 44.40
N SER A 19 12.15 -21.91 44.34
CA SER A 19 11.69 -20.98 43.32
C SER A 19 12.36 -21.33 41.98
N VAL A 20 11.76 -22.27 41.23
CA VAL A 20 12.06 -22.47 39.84
C VAL A 20 11.51 -21.25 39.10
N GLY A 21 12.37 -20.26 38.91
CA GLY A 21 12.11 -19.12 38.04
C GLY A 21 11.95 -19.59 36.61
N LEU A 22 10.68 -19.75 36.18
CA LEU A 22 10.34 -19.90 34.77
C LEU A 22 10.59 -18.53 34.12
N ALA A 23 11.83 -18.30 33.68
CA ALA A 23 12.15 -17.22 32.75
C ALA A 23 11.50 -17.59 31.42
N ALA A 24 10.19 -17.35 31.29
CA ALA A 24 9.51 -17.31 30.01
C ALA A 24 10.10 -16.12 29.28
N GLY A 25 11.18 -16.36 28.53
CA GLY A 25 11.70 -15.41 27.57
C GLY A 25 10.57 -15.11 26.59
N SER A 26 9.93 -13.95 26.77
CA SER A 26 9.00 -13.40 25.78
C SER A 26 9.81 -13.14 24.52
N MET A 27 9.88 -14.12 23.63
CA MET A 27 10.30 -13.88 22.25
C MET A 27 9.25 -12.93 21.66
N SER A 28 9.53 -11.64 21.70
CA SER A 28 8.81 -10.66 20.92
C SER A 28 9.03 -11.04 19.45
N VAL A 29 8.13 -11.84 18.90
CA VAL A 29 8.01 -11.97 17.45
C VAL A 29 7.62 -10.58 16.98
N SER A 30 8.61 -9.83 16.50
CA SER A 30 8.36 -8.59 15.80
C SER A 30 7.55 -8.97 14.56
N ALA A 31 6.24 -8.87 14.65
CA ALA A 31 5.38 -8.96 13.48
C ALA A 31 5.80 -7.81 12.58
N GLN A 32 6.37 -8.12 11.44
CA GLN A 32 6.72 -7.11 10.43
C GLN A 32 5.44 -6.34 10.08
N GLU A 33 5.47 -5.03 10.29
CA GLU A 33 4.32 -4.17 10.01
C GLU A 33 3.98 -4.27 8.52
N GLN A 34 2.78 -4.75 8.22
CA GLN A 34 2.33 -4.94 6.84
C GLN A 34 1.85 -3.59 6.29
N ARG A 35 2.51 -3.11 5.24
CA ARG A 35 2.13 -1.90 4.52
C ARG A 35 1.33 -2.27 3.27
N PHE A 36 0.15 -1.67 3.12
CA PHE A 36 -0.67 -1.79 1.92
C PHE A 36 -0.32 -0.67 0.95
N VAL A 37 -0.20 -1.02 -0.33
CA VAL A 37 0.06 -0.09 -1.43
C VAL A 37 -0.95 -0.35 -2.52
N THR A 38 -1.66 0.69 -2.96
CA THR A 38 -2.64 0.61 -4.03
C THR A 38 -2.15 1.35 -5.26
N ILE A 39 -2.23 0.68 -6.43
CA ILE A 39 -1.90 1.27 -7.74
C ILE A 39 -3.19 1.55 -8.49
N GLY A 40 -3.52 2.82 -8.71
CA GLY A 40 -4.58 3.24 -9.62
C GLY A 40 -4.21 2.95 -11.07
N THR A 41 -5.16 2.47 -11.85
CA THR A 41 -4.90 2.03 -13.22
C THR A 41 -5.85 2.70 -14.23
N GLY A 42 -6.66 1.96 -14.91
CA GLY A 42 -7.70 2.36 -15.84
C GLY A 42 -8.78 1.29 -15.89
N GLY A 43 -9.61 1.30 -16.91
CA GLY A 43 -10.61 0.27 -17.10
C GLY A 43 -9.99 -1.13 -17.23
N VAL A 44 -10.67 -2.16 -16.73
CA VAL A 44 -10.16 -3.55 -16.68
C VAL A 44 -9.82 -4.15 -18.05
N THR A 45 -10.37 -3.60 -19.12
CA THR A 45 -10.08 -4.00 -20.52
C THR A 45 -8.92 -3.23 -21.13
N GLY A 46 -8.42 -2.18 -20.46
CA GLY A 46 -7.31 -1.36 -20.91
C GLY A 46 -5.95 -1.92 -20.50
N VAL A 47 -4.88 -1.32 -21.03
CA VAL A 47 -3.49 -1.77 -20.79
C VAL A 47 -3.02 -1.48 -19.36
N TYR A 48 -3.48 -0.40 -18.73
CA TYR A 48 -3.02 0.02 -17.40
C TYR A 48 -3.34 -1.00 -16.32
N TYR A 49 -4.53 -1.61 -16.36
CA TYR A 49 -4.95 -2.59 -15.37
C TYR A 49 -4.06 -3.84 -15.34
N PRO A 50 -3.83 -4.56 -16.44
CA PRO A 50 -2.90 -5.68 -16.45
C PRO A 50 -1.45 -5.28 -16.16
N ALA A 51 -1.00 -4.07 -16.57
CA ALA A 51 0.34 -3.57 -16.25
C ALA A 51 0.52 -3.35 -14.75
N GLY A 52 -0.40 -2.65 -14.09
CA GLY A 52 -0.43 -2.50 -12.64
C GLY A 52 -0.50 -3.85 -11.92
N GLY A 53 -1.32 -4.79 -12.43
CA GLY A 53 -1.41 -6.14 -11.90
C GLY A 53 -0.10 -6.93 -11.98
N ALA A 54 0.68 -6.73 -13.06
CA ALA A 54 1.99 -7.35 -13.20
C ALA A 54 2.98 -6.77 -12.18
N ILE A 55 2.99 -5.45 -11.98
CA ILE A 55 3.81 -4.79 -10.96
C ILE A 55 3.45 -5.32 -9.56
N CYS A 56 2.18 -5.32 -9.18
CA CYS A 56 1.75 -5.81 -7.88
C CYS A 56 2.09 -7.29 -7.68
N ARG A 57 2.03 -8.11 -8.72
CA ARG A 57 2.44 -9.51 -8.64
C ARG A 57 3.92 -9.63 -8.31
N LEU A 58 4.79 -8.86 -8.95
CA LEU A 58 6.23 -8.84 -8.65
C LEU A 58 6.50 -8.37 -7.23
N VAL A 59 5.91 -7.26 -6.81
CA VAL A 59 6.04 -6.75 -5.43
C VAL A 59 5.59 -7.80 -4.41
N ASN A 60 4.48 -8.46 -4.65
CA ASN A 60 3.92 -9.45 -3.72
C ASN A 60 4.72 -10.75 -3.62
N MET A 61 5.65 -11.03 -4.55
CA MET A 61 6.52 -12.21 -4.46
C MET A 61 7.41 -12.15 -3.21
N ASP A 62 7.96 -10.98 -2.92
CA ASP A 62 8.88 -10.78 -1.81
C ASP A 62 8.21 -10.11 -0.59
N ARG A 63 6.87 -10.16 -0.53
CA ARG A 63 6.07 -9.51 0.54
C ARG A 63 6.44 -9.95 1.96
N LYS A 64 7.00 -11.15 2.11
CA LYS A 64 7.45 -11.67 3.41
C LYS A 64 8.74 -11.01 3.87
N GLU A 65 9.53 -10.48 2.93
CA GLU A 65 10.82 -9.84 3.20
C GLU A 65 10.64 -8.35 3.51
N HIS A 66 9.81 -7.65 2.73
CA HIS A 66 9.66 -6.19 2.86
C HIS A 66 8.33 -5.73 3.48
N GLY A 67 7.39 -6.64 3.78
CA GLY A 67 6.12 -6.30 4.42
C GLY A 67 5.10 -5.56 3.54
N ILE A 68 5.39 -5.31 2.26
CA ILE A 68 4.49 -4.57 1.36
C ILE A 68 3.51 -5.53 0.70
N ARG A 69 2.23 -5.18 0.74
CA ARG A 69 1.16 -5.83 0.00
C ARG A 69 0.59 -4.86 -1.03
N CYS A 70 0.77 -5.18 -2.30
CA CYS A 70 0.31 -4.39 -3.44
C CYS A 70 -1.02 -4.90 -3.99
N SER A 71 -1.92 -3.98 -4.30
CA SER A 71 -3.19 -4.22 -5.02
C SER A 71 -3.37 -3.21 -6.13
N VAL A 72 -4.20 -3.56 -7.12
CA VAL A 72 -4.57 -2.65 -8.21
C VAL A 72 -6.01 -2.23 -8.08
N GLU A 73 -6.29 -1.01 -8.49
CA GLU A 73 -7.63 -0.45 -8.58
C GLU A 73 -7.93 -0.06 -10.02
N SER A 74 -9.12 -0.45 -10.50
CA SER A 74 -9.66 0.00 -11.77
C SER A 74 -10.26 1.39 -11.59
N THR A 75 -9.81 2.34 -12.40
CA THR A 75 -10.17 3.76 -12.25
C THR A 75 -10.59 4.38 -13.58
N GLY A 76 -10.90 5.67 -13.55
CA GLY A 76 -11.15 6.48 -14.75
C GLY A 76 -9.90 6.86 -15.55
N GLY A 77 -8.70 6.41 -15.17
CA GLY A 77 -7.45 6.68 -15.88
C GLY A 77 -6.69 7.90 -15.34
N SER A 78 -5.82 8.48 -16.17
CA SER A 78 -4.76 9.41 -15.77
C SER A 78 -5.21 10.58 -14.90
N VAL A 79 -6.22 11.34 -15.31
CA VAL A 79 -6.67 12.53 -14.56
C VAL A 79 -7.24 12.15 -13.20
N TYR A 80 -8.09 11.13 -13.17
CA TYR A 80 -8.62 10.59 -11.91
C TYR A 80 -7.48 10.15 -10.99
N ASN A 81 -6.56 9.37 -11.51
CA ASN A 81 -5.43 8.82 -10.76
C ASN A 81 -4.56 9.90 -10.11
N LEU A 82 -4.25 10.96 -10.86
CA LEU A 82 -3.43 12.07 -10.37
C LEU A 82 -4.14 12.87 -9.27
N ASN A 83 -5.46 13.02 -9.37
CA ASN A 83 -6.26 13.63 -8.32
C ASN A 83 -6.36 12.74 -7.08
N ALA A 84 -6.55 11.44 -7.24
CA ALA A 84 -6.60 10.48 -6.13
C ALA A 84 -5.24 10.39 -5.38
N ILE A 85 -4.10 10.47 -6.09
CA ILE A 85 -2.78 10.61 -5.47
C ILE A 85 -2.66 11.93 -4.69
N ARG A 86 -3.15 13.05 -5.25
CA ARG A 86 -3.16 14.35 -4.55
C ARG A 86 -3.92 14.30 -3.23
N GLN A 87 -5.04 13.56 -3.23
CA GLN A 87 -5.92 13.40 -2.06
C GLN A 87 -5.40 12.34 -1.07
N GLY A 88 -4.41 11.55 -1.46
CA GLY A 88 -3.85 10.47 -0.64
C GLY A 88 -4.70 9.20 -0.66
N GLU A 89 -5.61 9.06 -1.62
CA GLU A 89 -6.45 7.87 -1.81
C GLU A 89 -5.69 6.74 -2.52
N LEU A 90 -4.72 7.10 -3.35
CA LEU A 90 -3.81 6.17 -4.04
C LEU A 90 -2.36 6.47 -3.66
N ASP A 91 -1.56 5.41 -3.50
CA ASP A 91 -0.12 5.54 -3.28
C ASP A 91 0.64 5.73 -4.59
N LEU A 92 0.25 4.97 -5.62
CA LEU A 92 0.84 4.95 -6.94
C LEU A 92 -0.25 4.92 -8.00
N ALA A 93 0.09 5.30 -9.23
CA ALA A 93 -0.82 5.15 -10.35
C ALA A 93 -0.08 5.07 -11.69
N VAL A 94 -0.75 4.46 -12.66
CA VAL A 94 -0.38 4.57 -14.07
C VAL A 94 -1.06 5.81 -14.65
N ALA A 95 -0.27 6.67 -15.29
CA ALA A 95 -0.76 7.89 -15.90
C ALA A 95 0.08 8.26 -17.13
N GLN A 96 -0.54 8.90 -18.10
CA GLN A 96 0.15 9.47 -19.26
C GLN A 96 1.08 10.61 -18.82
N SER A 97 2.18 10.76 -19.53
CA SER A 97 3.23 11.72 -19.18
C SER A 97 2.81 13.18 -19.31
N ASP A 98 1.95 13.50 -20.27
CA ASP A 98 1.34 14.81 -20.45
C ASP A 98 0.47 15.23 -19.27
N TRP A 99 -0.39 14.32 -18.78
CA TRP A 99 -1.20 14.57 -17.58
C TRP A 99 -0.35 14.70 -16.32
N GLN A 100 0.75 13.94 -16.19
CA GLN A 100 1.71 14.13 -15.09
C GLN A 100 2.33 15.53 -15.12
N TYR A 101 2.72 16.00 -16.31
CA TYR A 101 3.23 17.36 -16.49
C TYR A 101 2.20 18.42 -16.06
N HIS A 102 0.96 18.28 -16.54
CA HIS A 102 -0.12 19.22 -16.20
C HIS A 102 -0.45 19.22 -14.71
N ALA A 103 -0.53 18.06 -14.08
CA ALA A 103 -0.80 17.96 -12.64
C ALA A 103 0.33 18.55 -11.80
N TYR A 104 1.60 18.31 -12.19
CA TYR A 104 2.75 18.86 -11.49
C TYR A 104 2.78 20.39 -11.57
N ASN A 105 2.46 20.96 -12.74
CA ASN A 105 2.53 22.40 -13.00
C ASN A 105 1.22 23.15 -12.67
N GLY A 106 0.12 22.47 -12.37
CA GLY A 106 -1.19 23.08 -12.14
C GLY A 106 -1.72 23.77 -13.41
N THR A 107 -1.73 23.05 -14.53
CA THR A 107 -2.20 23.57 -15.83
C THR A 107 -3.26 22.65 -16.43
N SER A 108 -3.97 23.09 -17.48
CA SER A 108 -5.04 22.34 -18.13
C SER A 108 -6.13 21.95 -17.11
N GLN A 109 -6.49 20.69 -17.01
CA GLN A 109 -7.54 20.23 -16.08
C GLN A 109 -7.19 20.36 -14.58
N PHE A 110 -5.97 20.79 -14.26
CA PHE A 110 -5.50 20.96 -12.87
C PHE A 110 -5.29 22.44 -12.49
N GLU A 111 -5.81 23.39 -13.30
CA GLU A 111 -5.67 24.82 -13.02
C GLU A 111 -6.31 25.23 -11.69
N ASP A 112 -7.52 24.76 -11.44
CA ASP A 112 -8.26 25.06 -10.20
C ASP A 112 -7.63 24.37 -8.97
N ASP A 113 -7.01 23.21 -9.16
CA ASP A 113 -6.36 22.46 -8.10
C ASP A 113 -4.94 22.97 -7.79
N GLY A 114 -4.35 23.74 -8.70
CA GLY A 114 -2.98 24.23 -8.62
C GLY A 114 -1.92 23.14 -8.76
N LYS A 115 -0.68 23.52 -8.54
CA LYS A 115 0.50 22.63 -8.67
C LYS A 115 0.49 21.48 -7.67
N ASN A 116 0.91 20.30 -8.13
CA ASN A 116 1.22 19.16 -7.27
C ASN A 116 2.73 18.89 -7.22
N GLU A 117 3.47 19.71 -6.53
CA GLU A 117 4.94 19.60 -6.44
C GLU A 117 5.43 18.36 -5.67
N LYS A 118 4.52 17.63 -5.02
CA LYS A 118 4.83 16.36 -4.34
C LYS A 118 4.79 15.16 -5.28
N LEU A 119 4.19 15.30 -6.47
CA LEU A 119 4.12 14.23 -7.46
C LEU A 119 5.51 13.81 -7.93
N ARG A 120 5.74 12.50 -8.08
CA ARG A 120 6.99 11.94 -8.57
C ARG A 120 6.72 10.88 -9.63
N ALA A 121 7.44 10.95 -10.74
CA ALA A 121 7.52 9.86 -11.71
C ALA A 121 8.47 8.79 -11.19
N VAL A 122 8.07 7.52 -11.28
CA VAL A 122 8.89 6.38 -10.84
C VAL A 122 9.63 5.78 -12.03
N PHE A 123 8.92 5.38 -13.07
CA PHE A 123 9.48 4.88 -14.34
C PHE A 123 8.44 4.91 -15.44
N SER A 124 8.89 4.78 -16.71
CA SER A 124 8.03 4.65 -17.88
C SER A 124 7.70 3.19 -18.14
N LEU A 125 6.43 2.87 -18.38
CA LEU A 125 5.95 1.51 -18.65
C LEU A 125 6.01 1.15 -20.15
N HIS A 126 5.41 1.98 -20.98
CA HIS A 126 5.30 1.76 -22.41
C HIS A 126 5.02 3.09 -23.15
N PRO A 127 5.31 3.19 -24.46
CA PRO A 127 4.87 4.31 -25.27
C PRO A 127 3.35 4.23 -25.53
N GLU A 128 2.71 5.40 -25.62
CA GLU A 128 1.31 5.55 -26.04
C GLU A 128 1.27 6.48 -27.27
N PRO A 129 1.37 5.93 -28.48
CA PRO A 129 1.28 6.75 -29.68
C PRO A 129 -0.13 7.32 -29.83
N PHE A 130 -0.20 8.60 -30.20
CA PHE A 130 -1.47 9.23 -30.52
C PHE A 130 -2.14 8.53 -31.69
N THR A 131 -3.33 8.00 -31.50
CA THR A 131 -4.07 7.24 -32.50
C THR A 131 -5.46 7.82 -32.65
N VAL A 132 -5.79 8.27 -33.85
CA VAL A 132 -7.13 8.73 -34.21
C VAL A 132 -7.83 7.68 -35.07
N VAL A 133 -9.06 7.38 -34.68
CA VAL A 133 -9.88 6.43 -35.43
C VAL A 133 -11.16 7.14 -35.88
N ALA A 134 -11.43 7.11 -37.17
CA ALA A 134 -12.67 7.59 -37.72
C ALA A 134 -13.58 6.44 -38.17
N SER A 135 -14.89 6.56 -37.96
CA SER A 135 -15.83 5.55 -38.42
C SER A 135 -15.90 5.54 -39.96
N LYS A 136 -16.14 4.36 -40.54
CA LYS A 136 -16.20 4.20 -42.00
C LYS A 136 -17.19 5.14 -42.73
N GLY A 137 -18.25 5.58 -42.05
CA GLY A 137 -19.29 6.46 -42.60
C GLY A 137 -19.10 7.93 -42.26
N SER A 138 -18.05 8.35 -41.55
CA SER A 138 -17.86 9.74 -41.13
C SER A 138 -17.46 10.68 -42.27
N GLY A 139 -16.88 10.13 -43.33
CA GLY A 139 -16.29 10.94 -44.40
C GLY A 139 -14.89 11.50 -44.09
N ILE A 140 -14.43 11.43 -42.85
CA ILE A 140 -13.11 11.90 -42.39
C ILE A 140 -12.02 11.05 -43.00
N LYS A 141 -11.03 11.70 -43.63
CA LYS A 141 -9.89 11.06 -44.29
C LYS A 141 -8.55 11.62 -43.81
N THR A 142 -8.52 12.86 -43.37
CA THR A 142 -7.34 13.57 -42.88
C THR A 142 -7.61 14.28 -41.58
N PHE A 143 -6.60 14.88 -40.96
CA PHE A 143 -6.77 15.69 -39.74
C PHE A 143 -7.43 17.06 -40.01
N GLU A 144 -7.50 17.48 -41.26
CA GLU A 144 -8.09 18.75 -41.68
C GLU A 144 -9.61 18.64 -41.97
N ASP A 145 -10.13 17.42 -42.10
CA ASP A 145 -11.56 17.19 -42.31
C ASP A 145 -12.34 17.40 -41.00
#